data_93493b8d47d977688e06e460dc7f2bb8
#
_entry.id   93493b8d47d977688e06e460dc7f2bb8
#
_cell.length_a   1.000
_cell.length_b   1.000
_cell.length_c   1.000
_cell.angle_alpha   90.00
_cell.angle_beta   90.00
_cell.angle_gamma   90.00
#
_symmetry.space_group_name_H-M   'P 1'
#
loop_
_entity.id
_entity.type
_entity.pdbx_description
1 polymer ?
#
loop_
_entity_poly.entity_id
_entity_poly.type
_entity_poly.pdbx_seq_one_letter_code
_entity_poly.pdbx_strand_id
1 'polypeptide(L)'
;MSLYTTGELAKKCNVSVRTIQYYDERGILVPTDLTEGGRRLFSEKDVATLETICFLRDLDISIKDIAEILESDESKKVIELLLDELNKNLQADIKKKTEQLEKIKNIRNFLTSFKDGSQKTIHDISSIMEEKEKRKKMYKKMLIVGIPVEITGIVTFVIGILQGIW
;
A
#
# COMPACT_ATOMS: atom_id res chain seq x y z
N MET A 1 -35.94 8.21 -16.71
CA MET A 1 -34.62 7.69 -16.28
C MET A 1 -33.64 7.93 -17.41
N SER A 2 -32.45 8.49 -17.10
CA SER A 2 -31.43 8.68 -18.12
C SER A 2 -30.77 7.32 -18.43
N LEU A 3 -30.67 6.99 -19.71
CA LEU A 3 -29.99 5.81 -20.19
C LEU A 3 -28.76 6.24 -20.98
N TYR A 4 -27.67 5.53 -20.80
CA TYR A 4 -26.37 5.78 -21.42
C TYR A 4 -25.99 4.64 -22.35
N THR A 5 -25.53 4.94 -23.53
CA THR A 5 -24.87 3.99 -24.39
C THR A 5 -23.51 3.59 -23.81
N THR A 6 -22.91 2.49 -24.25
CA THR A 6 -21.56 2.07 -23.82
C THR A 6 -20.52 3.18 -23.99
N GLY A 7 -20.60 3.97 -25.08
CA GLY A 7 -19.67 5.06 -25.34
C GLY A 7 -19.86 6.25 -24.40
N GLU A 8 -21.10 6.60 -24.04
CA GLU A 8 -21.42 7.67 -23.08
C GLU A 8 -21.00 7.27 -21.68
N LEU A 9 -21.29 6.02 -21.27
CA LEU A 9 -20.85 5.46 -19.99
C LEU A 9 -19.33 5.46 -19.86
N ALA A 10 -18.62 5.06 -20.93
CA ALA A 10 -17.17 5.06 -20.99
C ALA A 10 -16.57 6.46 -20.76
N LYS A 11 -17.14 7.48 -21.41
CA LYS A 11 -16.75 8.88 -21.22
C LYS A 11 -17.04 9.38 -19.81
N LYS A 12 -18.24 9.06 -19.28
CA LYS A 12 -18.69 9.50 -17.95
C LYS A 12 -17.80 8.97 -16.83
N CYS A 13 -17.42 7.70 -16.88
CA CYS A 13 -16.58 7.04 -15.87
C CYS A 13 -15.09 7.02 -16.21
N ASN A 14 -14.67 7.70 -17.29
CA ASN A 14 -13.27 7.78 -17.73
C ASN A 14 -12.60 6.41 -17.93
N VAL A 15 -13.32 5.46 -18.52
CA VAL A 15 -12.82 4.13 -18.86
C VAL A 15 -12.92 3.87 -20.37
N SER A 16 -12.25 2.83 -20.86
CA SER A 16 -12.39 2.43 -22.26
C SER A 16 -13.71 1.67 -22.50
N VAL A 17 -14.27 1.78 -23.72
CA VAL A 17 -15.41 0.96 -24.15
C VAL A 17 -15.09 -0.52 -23.98
N ARG A 18 -13.85 -0.94 -24.26
CA ARG A 18 -13.39 -2.33 -24.09
C ARG A 18 -13.45 -2.78 -22.62
N THR A 19 -13.17 -1.90 -21.67
CA THR A 19 -13.28 -2.16 -20.24
C THR A 19 -14.72 -2.48 -19.85
N ILE A 20 -15.69 -1.69 -20.35
CA ILE A 20 -17.12 -1.92 -20.09
C ILE A 20 -17.57 -3.25 -20.69
N GLN A 21 -17.17 -3.53 -21.93
CA GLN A 21 -17.48 -4.81 -22.59
C GLN A 21 -16.91 -6.00 -21.81
N TYR A 22 -15.68 -5.86 -21.32
CA TYR A 22 -15.05 -6.88 -20.50
C TYR A 22 -15.81 -7.15 -19.19
N TYR A 23 -16.30 -6.08 -18.52
CA TYR A 23 -17.08 -6.22 -17.30
C TYR A 23 -18.48 -6.83 -17.55
N ASP A 24 -19.11 -6.49 -18.68
CA ASP A 24 -20.35 -7.10 -19.13
C ASP A 24 -20.15 -8.60 -19.43
N GLU A 25 -19.12 -8.99 -20.19
CA GLU A 25 -18.76 -10.39 -20.47
C GLU A 25 -18.47 -11.19 -19.19
N ARG A 26 -18.00 -10.54 -18.12
CA ARG A 26 -17.78 -11.15 -16.81
C ARG A 26 -19.00 -11.13 -15.90
N GLY A 27 -20.11 -10.51 -16.34
CA GLY A 27 -21.35 -10.43 -15.59
C GLY A 27 -21.33 -9.47 -14.39
N ILE A 28 -20.24 -8.71 -14.19
CA ILE A 28 -20.14 -7.76 -13.06
C ILE A 28 -20.75 -6.39 -13.35
N LEU A 29 -21.01 -6.08 -14.63
CA LEU A 29 -21.71 -4.88 -15.07
C LEU A 29 -22.69 -5.28 -16.19
N VAL A 30 -23.93 -5.57 -15.83
CA VAL A 30 -24.98 -5.98 -16.77
C VAL A 30 -25.76 -4.75 -17.22
N PRO A 31 -25.97 -4.52 -18.54
CA PRO A 31 -26.76 -3.41 -19.00
C PRO A 31 -28.22 -3.52 -18.53
N THR A 32 -28.80 -2.39 -18.12
CA THR A 32 -30.20 -2.34 -17.66
C THR A 32 -31.16 -2.67 -18.80
N ASP A 33 -30.81 -2.32 -20.06
CA ASP A 33 -31.70 -2.51 -21.23
C ASP A 33 -30.89 -2.64 -22.51
N LEU A 34 -31.59 -3.02 -23.59
CA LEU A 34 -31.06 -3.07 -24.95
C LEU A 34 -31.98 -2.27 -25.88
N THR A 35 -31.41 -1.52 -26.82
CA THR A 35 -32.19 -0.91 -27.91
C THR A 35 -32.80 -1.98 -28.82
N GLU A 36 -33.80 -1.62 -29.66
CA GLU A 36 -34.33 -2.53 -30.71
C GLU A 36 -33.24 -3.10 -31.64
N GLY A 37 -32.12 -2.39 -31.81
CA GLY A 37 -30.96 -2.83 -32.59
C GLY A 37 -29.91 -3.58 -31.76
N GLY A 38 -30.22 -4.02 -30.51
CA GLY A 38 -29.33 -4.80 -29.64
C GLY A 38 -28.18 -4.03 -29.02
N ARG A 39 -28.21 -2.69 -29.04
CA ARG A 39 -27.18 -1.86 -28.35
C ARG A 39 -27.46 -1.78 -26.87
N ARG A 40 -26.42 -1.95 -26.07
CA ARG A 40 -26.46 -1.87 -24.60
C ARG A 40 -26.84 -0.49 -24.11
N LEU A 41 -27.75 -0.44 -23.14
CA LEU A 41 -28.17 0.76 -22.44
C LEU A 41 -27.97 0.59 -20.93
N PHE A 42 -27.38 1.58 -20.30
CA PHE A 42 -27.00 1.57 -18.88
C PHE A 42 -27.74 2.68 -18.14
N SER A 43 -28.26 2.38 -16.97
CA SER A 43 -28.93 3.32 -16.07
C SER A 43 -27.95 4.08 -15.18
N GLU A 44 -28.43 5.08 -14.41
CA GLU A 44 -27.62 5.72 -13.36
C GLU A 44 -27.16 4.73 -12.27
N LYS A 45 -27.92 3.66 -12.04
CA LYS A 45 -27.50 2.59 -11.13
C LYS A 45 -26.27 1.85 -11.66
N ASP A 46 -26.22 1.59 -12.96
CA ASP A 46 -25.09 0.94 -13.60
C ASP A 46 -23.87 1.84 -13.64
N VAL A 47 -24.06 3.18 -13.75
CA VAL A 47 -22.98 4.17 -13.57
C VAL A 47 -22.37 4.03 -12.18
N ALA A 48 -23.17 4.04 -11.12
CA ALA A 48 -22.69 3.90 -9.75
C ALA A 48 -22.00 2.55 -9.51
N THR A 49 -22.51 1.47 -10.12
CA THR A 49 -21.87 0.16 -10.07
C THR A 49 -20.48 0.19 -10.74
N LEU A 50 -20.38 0.79 -11.93
CA LEU A 50 -19.10 0.92 -12.64
C LEU A 50 -18.09 1.77 -11.85
N GLU A 51 -18.53 2.89 -11.28
CA GLU A 51 -17.68 3.73 -10.41
C GLU A 51 -17.14 2.93 -9.21
N THR A 52 -18.01 2.10 -8.59
CA THR A 52 -17.62 1.21 -7.50
C THR A 52 -16.58 0.18 -7.96
N ILE A 53 -16.81 -0.46 -9.12
CA ILE A 53 -15.83 -1.42 -9.70
C ILE A 53 -14.49 -0.72 -9.94
N CYS A 54 -14.48 0.45 -10.55
CA CYS A 54 -13.26 1.21 -10.82
C CYS A 54 -12.52 1.54 -9.52
N PHE A 55 -13.22 2.05 -8.50
CA PHE A 55 -12.64 2.34 -7.19
C PHE A 55 -11.98 1.11 -6.55
N LEU A 56 -12.65 -0.04 -6.56
CA LEU A 56 -12.10 -1.28 -6.00
C LEU A 56 -10.91 -1.80 -6.82
N ARG A 57 -10.93 -1.61 -8.15
CA ARG A 57 -9.80 -1.93 -9.04
C ARG A 57 -8.56 -1.06 -8.79
N ASP A 58 -8.75 0.23 -8.49
CA ASP A 58 -7.66 1.15 -8.14
C ASP A 58 -6.97 0.75 -6.82
N LEU A 59 -7.65 -0.03 -5.99
CA LEU A 59 -7.09 -0.66 -4.78
C LEU A 59 -6.49 -2.06 -5.05
N ASP A 60 -6.27 -2.43 -6.31
CA ASP A 60 -5.74 -3.73 -6.75
C ASP A 60 -6.61 -4.95 -6.37
N ILE A 61 -7.89 -4.74 -6.03
CA ILE A 61 -8.83 -5.84 -5.75
C ILE A 61 -9.12 -6.59 -7.05
N SER A 62 -9.08 -7.92 -7.01
CA SER A 62 -9.32 -8.75 -8.19
C SER A 62 -10.77 -8.65 -8.69
N ILE A 63 -10.98 -8.82 -10.01
CA ILE A 63 -12.33 -8.81 -10.60
C ILE A 63 -13.23 -9.91 -10.02
N LYS A 64 -12.64 -11.05 -9.66
CA LYS A 64 -13.36 -12.15 -9.02
C LYS A 64 -13.91 -11.73 -7.65
N ASP A 65 -13.07 -11.11 -6.82
CA ASP A 65 -13.48 -10.66 -5.49
C ASP A 65 -14.52 -9.53 -5.59
N ILE A 66 -14.39 -8.64 -6.60
CA ILE A 66 -15.39 -7.59 -6.86
C ILE A 66 -16.74 -8.21 -7.23
N ALA A 67 -16.77 -9.26 -8.07
CA ALA A 67 -18.01 -9.96 -8.41
C ALA A 67 -18.68 -10.53 -7.15
N GLU A 68 -17.93 -11.22 -6.30
CA GLU A 68 -18.41 -11.78 -5.03
C GLU A 68 -18.95 -10.70 -4.09
N ILE A 69 -18.29 -9.53 -4.03
CA ILE A 69 -18.74 -8.39 -3.23
C ILE A 69 -20.07 -7.82 -3.76
N LEU A 70 -20.19 -7.65 -5.07
CA LEU A 70 -21.39 -7.06 -5.68
C LEU A 70 -22.63 -7.97 -5.58
N GLU A 71 -22.42 -9.29 -5.54
CA GLU A 71 -23.48 -10.29 -5.36
C GLU A 71 -23.91 -10.47 -3.89
N SER A 72 -23.10 -9.99 -2.94
CA SER A 72 -23.36 -10.17 -1.51
C SER A 72 -24.46 -9.23 -0.99
N ASP A 73 -25.41 -9.75 -0.24
CA ASP A 73 -26.42 -8.94 0.47
C ASP A 73 -25.79 -8.04 1.55
N GLU A 74 -24.60 -8.41 2.05
CA GLU A 74 -23.83 -7.65 3.03
C GLU A 74 -22.62 -6.92 2.39
N SER A 75 -22.71 -6.54 1.13
CA SER A 75 -21.60 -5.96 0.34
C SER A 75 -20.86 -4.81 1.06
N LYS A 76 -21.59 -3.94 1.77
CA LYS A 76 -20.98 -2.86 2.56
C LYS A 76 -20.04 -3.38 3.64
N LYS A 77 -20.46 -4.40 4.41
CA LYS A 77 -19.67 -4.98 5.49
C LYS A 77 -18.44 -5.72 4.95
N VAL A 78 -18.60 -6.41 3.82
CA VAL A 78 -17.51 -7.10 3.13
C VAL A 78 -16.47 -6.08 2.65
N ILE A 79 -16.90 -4.95 2.06
CA ILE A 79 -16.01 -3.86 1.64
C ILE A 79 -15.28 -3.27 2.86
N GLU A 80 -15.96 -2.98 3.97
CA GLU A 80 -15.33 -2.46 5.18
C GLU A 80 -14.22 -3.39 5.70
N LEU A 81 -14.49 -4.69 5.82
CA LEU A 81 -13.50 -5.67 6.25
C LEU A 81 -12.30 -5.78 5.29
N LEU A 82 -12.57 -5.72 3.99
CA LEU A 82 -11.53 -5.75 2.98
C LEU A 82 -10.63 -4.51 3.04
N LEU A 83 -11.22 -3.31 3.22
CA LEU A 83 -10.47 -2.07 3.36
C LEU A 83 -9.60 -2.06 4.62
N ASP A 84 -10.10 -2.61 5.73
CA ASP A 84 -9.33 -2.76 6.96
C ASP A 84 -8.13 -3.70 6.77
N GLU A 85 -8.31 -4.82 6.08
CA GLU A 85 -7.24 -5.77 5.77
C GLU A 85 -6.19 -5.13 4.84
N LEU A 86 -6.62 -4.45 3.77
CA LEU A 86 -5.73 -3.72 2.87
C LEU A 86 -4.94 -2.63 3.60
N ASN A 87 -5.59 -1.85 4.45
CA ASN A 87 -4.92 -0.82 5.24
C ASN A 87 -3.85 -1.42 6.15
N LYS A 88 -4.14 -2.53 6.82
CA LYS A 88 -3.19 -3.25 7.68
C LYS A 88 -1.97 -3.75 6.88
N ASN A 89 -2.21 -4.33 5.71
CA ASN A 89 -1.16 -4.84 4.85
C ASN A 89 -0.27 -3.71 4.29
N LEU A 90 -0.87 -2.62 3.83
CA LEU A 90 -0.14 -1.43 3.36
C LEU A 90 0.70 -0.79 4.47
N GLN A 91 0.17 -0.69 5.69
CA GLN A 91 0.94 -0.18 6.83
C GLN A 91 2.14 -1.07 7.16
N ALA A 92 1.98 -2.39 7.08
CA ALA A 92 3.09 -3.33 7.27
C ALA A 92 4.17 -3.17 6.17
N ASP A 93 3.76 -2.99 4.92
CA ASP A 93 4.66 -2.75 3.80
C ASP A 93 5.39 -1.40 3.90
N ILE A 94 4.68 -0.33 4.25
CA ILE A 94 5.28 0.99 4.51
C ILE A 94 6.35 0.86 5.60
N LYS A 95 6.05 0.18 6.70
CA LYS A 95 7.01 -0.05 7.79
C LYS A 95 8.26 -0.78 7.30
N LYS A 96 8.08 -1.87 6.54
CA LYS A 96 9.17 -2.65 5.94
C LYS A 96 10.02 -1.81 4.98
N LYS A 97 9.39 -1.01 4.13
CA LYS A 97 10.08 -0.10 3.20
C LYS A 97 10.84 1.00 3.92
N THR A 98 10.25 1.57 4.97
CA THR A 98 10.92 2.58 5.81
C THR A 98 12.16 2.00 6.50
N GLU A 99 12.09 0.77 7.02
CA GLU A 99 13.25 0.08 7.59
C GLU A 99 14.34 -0.19 6.53
N GLN A 100 13.96 -0.51 5.30
CA GLN A 100 14.92 -0.66 4.19
C GLN A 100 15.61 0.66 3.84
N LEU A 101 14.85 1.76 3.75
CA LEU A 101 15.39 3.09 3.48
C LEU A 101 16.39 3.52 4.56
N GLU A 102 16.06 3.26 5.82
CA GLU A 102 16.96 3.56 6.95
C GLU A 102 18.28 2.77 6.86
N LYS A 103 18.22 1.50 6.48
CA LYS A 103 19.43 0.69 6.23
C LYS A 103 20.28 1.28 5.12
N ILE A 104 19.67 1.69 4.00
CA ILE A 104 20.38 2.32 2.87
C ILE A 104 21.05 3.62 3.32
N LYS A 105 20.33 4.48 4.06
CA LYS A 105 20.85 5.74 4.59
C LYS A 105 22.06 5.49 5.50
N ASN A 106 21.97 4.51 6.39
CA ASN A 106 23.06 4.15 7.31
C ASN A 106 24.30 3.66 6.55
N ILE A 107 24.14 2.82 5.52
CA ILE A 107 25.25 2.37 4.67
C ILE A 107 25.86 3.55 3.93
N ARG A 108 25.05 4.44 3.35
CA ARG A 108 25.54 5.64 2.65
C ARG A 108 26.35 6.53 3.57
N ASN A 109 25.85 6.84 4.76
CA ASN A 109 26.56 7.67 5.75
C ASN A 109 27.88 7.02 6.19
N PHE A 110 27.88 5.70 6.33
CA PHE A 110 29.10 4.95 6.60
C PHE A 110 30.13 5.10 5.48
N LEU A 111 29.72 4.90 4.23
CA LEU A 111 30.62 5.05 3.07
C LEU A 111 31.16 6.47 2.93
N THR A 112 30.36 7.49 3.21
CA THR A 112 30.80 8.91 3.14
C THR A 112 31.73 9.31 4.29
N SER A 113 31.75 8.57 5.40
CA SER A 113 32.66 8.84 6.52
C SER A 113 34.13 8.45 6.22
N PHE A 114 34.37 7.69 5.15
CA PHE A 114 35.72 7.35 4.71
C PHE A 114 36.25 8.43 3.76
N LYS A 115 37.09 9.31 4.29
CA LYS A 115 37.80 10.36 3.51
C LYS A 115 39.02 9.84 2.73
N ASP A 116 39.47 8.63 3.01
CA ASP A 116 40.66 8.03 2.38
C ASP A 116 40.35 6.71 1.74
N GLY A 117 40.95 6.44 0.58
CA GLY A 117 40.73 5.28 -0.31
C GLY A 117 41.14 3.91 0.28
N SER A 118 40.92 3.68 1.57
CA SER A 118 41.06 2.37 2.16
C SER A 118 39.93 1.46 1.69
N GLN A 119 40.26 0.45 0.90
CA GLN A 119 39.37 -0.64 0.50
C GLN A 119 38.84 -1.38 1.73
N LYS A 120 37.75 -0.90 2.33
CA LYS A 120 36.99 -1.73 3.27
C LYS A 120 36.05 -2.64 2.47
N THR A 121 36.11 -3.91 2.80
CA THR A 121 35.36 -4.96 2.10
C THR A 121 33.88 -4.95 2.47
N ILE A 122 33.04 -5.60 1.65
CA ILE A 122 31.61 -5.85 1.93
C ILE A 122 31.42 -6.49 3.31
N HIS A 123 32.39 -7.31 3.75
CA HIS A 123 32.39 -7.95 5.07
C HIS A 123 32.44 -6.93 6.23
N ASP A 124 33.21 -5.85 6.09
CA ASP A 124 33.32 -4.81 7.13
C ASP A 124 32.00 -4.02 7.26
N ILE A 125 31.31 -3.80 6.15
CA ILE A 125 29.97 -3.18 6.15
C ILE A 125 28.96 -4.07 6.89
N SER A 126 28.97 -5.38 6.62
CA SER A 126 28.06 -6.35 7.26
C SER A 126 28.28 -6.38 8.78
N SER A 127 29.53 -6.47 9.23
CA SER A 127 29.86 -6.56 10.67
C SER A 127 29.44 -5.30 11.44
N ILE A 128 29.62 -4.12 10.85
CA ILE A 128 29.21 -2.84 11.47
C ILE A 128 27.67 -2.72 11.52
N MET A 129 26.98 -3.18 10.49
CA MET A 129 25.51 -3.16 10.48
C MET A 129 24.93 -4.11 11.54
N GLU A 130 25.52 -5.31 11.70
CA GLU A 130 25.13 -6.24 12.77
C GLU A 130 25.41 -5.68 14.18
N GLU A 131 26.52 -5.01 14.38
CA GLU A 131 26.86 -4.42 15.67
C GLU A 131 25.89 -3.29 16.03
N LYS A 132 25.52 -2.41 15.07
CA LYS A 132 24.51 -1.35 15.28
C LYS A 132 23.14 -1.97 15.62
N GLU A 133 22.71 -3.01 14.95
CA GLU A 133 21.45 -3.71 15.25
C GLU A 133 21.47 -4.39 16.63
N LYS A 134 22.57 -5.00 17.01
CA LYS A 134 22.76 -5.59 18.35
C LYS A 134 22.67 -4.51 19.43
N ARG A 135 23.34 -3.37 19.24
CA ARG A 135 23.28 -2.21 20.16
C ARG A 135 21.85 -1.68 20.27
N LYS A 136 21.15 -1.48 19.14
CA LYS A 136 19.74 -0.99 19.12
C LYS A 136 18.78 -1.92 19.87
N LYS A 137 18.93 -3.23 19.69
CA LYS A 137 18.17 -4.26 20.44
C LYS A 137 18.49 -4.24 21.93
N MET A 138 19.76 -4.06 22.29
CA MET A 138 20.18 -3.98 23.68
C MET A 138 19.59 -2.73 24.38
N TYR A 139 19.67 -1.55 23.77
CA TYR A 139 19.06 -0.33 24.30
C TYR A 139 17.54 -0.45 24.45
N LYS A 140 16.86 -1.05 23.46
CA LYS A 140 15.42 -1.30 23.55
C LYS A 140 15.06 -2.22 24.72
N LYS A 141 15.88 -3.22 25.00
CA LYS A 141 15.74 -4.12 26.15
C LYS A 141 15.95 -3.40 27.48
N MET A 142 16.97 -2.53 27.57
CA MET A 142 17.24 -1.72 28.76
C MET A 142 16.10 -0.76 29.09
N LEU A 143 15.48 -0.13 28.07
CA LEU A 143 14.34 0.76 28.23
C LEU A 143 13.10 0.02 28.77
N ILE A 144 12.87 -1.23 28.34
CA ILE A 144 11.74 -2.05 28.78
C ILE A 144 11.91 -2.54 30.24
N VAL A 145 13.13 -2.77 30.66
CA VAL A 145 13.46 -3.26 32.02
C VAL A 145 13.49 -2.14 33.06
N GLY A 146 13.29 -0.88 32.64
CA GLY A 146 13.23 0.27 33.56
C GLY A 146 14.52 0.55 34.32
N ILE A 147 15.68 0.21 33.74
CA ILE A 147 16.98 0.56 34.34
C ILE A 147 17.12 2.08 34.31
N PRO A 148 17.25 2.75 35.48
CA PRO A 148 17.42 4.21 35.53
C PRO A 148 18.71 4.58 34.81
N VAL A 149 18.58 5.33 33.72
CA VAL A 149 19.73 5.85 32.97
C VAL A 149 20.16 7.15 33.61
N GLU A 150 20.77 7.06 34.77
CA GLU A 150 21.39 8.22 35.48
C GLU A 150 22.79 8.51 34.95
N ILE A 151 22.96 8.63 33.63
CA ILE A 151 24.22 9.12 33.07
C ILE A 151 23.89 10.04 31.91
N THR A 152 24.00 11.34 32.16
CA THR A 152 23.70 12.43 31.20
C THR A 152 24.41 12.33 29.85
N GLY A 153 25.52 11.60 29.75
CA GLY A 153 26.22 11.34 28.49
C GLY A 153 25.60 10.23 27.63
N ILE A 154 24.91 9.26 28.25
CA ILE A 154 24.29 8.12 27.52
C ILE A 154 22.91 8.53 26.96
N VAL A 155 22.18 9.40 27.65
CA VAL A 155 20.88 9.90 27.23
C VAL A 155 20.98 10.74 25.95
N THR A 156 21.95 11.64 25.85
CA THR A 156 22.21 12.43 24.64
C THR A 156 22.64 11.55 23.46
N PHE A 157 23.43 10.52 23.72
CA PHE A 157 23.86 9.56 22.70
C PHE A 157 22.69 8.69 22.22
N VAL A 158 21.83 8.21 23.12
CA VAL A 158 20.62 7.43 22.79
C VAL A 158 19.61 8.26 22.00
N ILE A 159 19.38 9.51 22.40
CA ILE A 159 18.49 10.43 21.68
C ILE A 159 19.07 10.77 20.31
N GLY A 160 20.38 10.97 20.19
CA GLY A 160 21.05 11.19 18.89
C GLY A 160 20.92 10.01 17.94
N ILE A 161 21.00 8.77 18.46
CA ILE A 161 20.76 7.55 17.65
C ILE A 161 19.30 7.41 17.26
N LEU A 162 18.35 7.71 18.15
CA LEU A 162 16.91 7.63 17.87
C LEU A 162 16.45 8.71 16.88
N GLN A 163 17.11 9.86 16.86
CA GLN A 163 16.84 10.96 15.93
C GLN A 163 17.68 10.90 14.64
N GLY A 164 18.55 9.91 14.50
CA GLY A 164 19.39 9.74 13.31
C GLY A 164 20.49 10.79 13.14
N ILE A 165 20.91 11.43 14.24
CA ILE A 165 21.92 12.51 14.26
C ILE A 165 23.34 11.94 14.38
N TRP A 166 23.50 10.66 14.80
CA TRP A 166 24.78 9.94 14.94
C TRP A 166 24.74 8.57 14.27
#